data_feedb97f264cc53c8477f700bfa5f40d
#
_entry.id   feedb97f264cc53c8477f700bfa5f40d
#
_cell.length_a   1.000
_cell.length_b   1.000
_cell.length_c   1.000
_cell.angle_alpha   90.00
_cell.angle_beta   90.00
_cell.angle_gamma   90.00
#
_symmetry.space_group_name_H-M   'P 1'
#
loop_
_entity.id
_entity.type
_entity.pdbx_description
1 polymer ?
#
loop_
_entity_poly.entity_id
_entity_poly.type
_entity_poly.pdbx_seq_one_letter_code
_entity_poly.pdbx_strand_id
1 'polypeptide(L)'
;MENNAEPAEDSTVDTDIVIVGAGGAGMTAALTATSEGKSVVIVESQPVVGGNSVRATGGMNAGKTVYQDENEFAEGAGVEKTLKTAAEKYADNETITALAKTVSEQWAEYQKNPTGYFDSVELMELDTMIGGKGINDPALVETLCSNSADAIDWLDEHGITLHSVSSFGGASVKRIHRPVDAEGKTVSVGSYMIPLLEENCEKLAFRFC
;
A
#
# COMPACT_ATOMS: atom_id res chain seq x y z
N MET A 1 29.91 -32.67 -21.22
CA MET A 1 29.81 -32.72 -19.76
C MET A 1 28.34 -32.85 -19.45
N GLU A 2 27.88 -34.07 -19.20
CA GLU A 2 26.49 -34.31 -18.80
C GLU A 2 26.32 -33.77 -17.36
N ASN A 3 25.37 -32.88 -17.20
CA ASN A 3 25.02 -32.30 -15.91
C ASN A 3 24.12 -33.32 -15.19
N ASN A 4 24.72 -34.26 -14.47
CA ASN A 4 24.02 -35.17 -13.58
C ASN A 4 23.61 -34.42 -12.33
N ALA A 5 22.58 -33.58 -12.44
CA ALA A 5 21.86 -33.15 -11.24
C ALA A 5 21.08 -34.36 -10.74
N GLU A 6 21.44 -34.88 -9.57
CA GLU A 6 20.61 -35.88 -8.88
C GLU A 6 19.20 -35.29 -8.74
N PRO A 7 18.14 -36.08 -9.00
CA PRO A 7 16.79 -35.64 -8.76
C PRO A 7 16.66 -35.26 -7.27
N ALA A 8 16.12 -34.07 -7.00
CA ALA A 8 15.83 -33.66 -5.64
C ALA A 8 14.95 -34.72 -4.96
N GLU A 9 15.33 -35.19 -3.78
CA GLU A 9 14.50 -36.12 -3.01
C GLU A 9 13.13 -35.48 -2.77
N ASP A 10 12.08 -36.23 -3.10
CA ASP A 10 10.70 -35.82 -2.79
C ASP A 10 10.56 -35.58 -1.28
N SER A 11 10.40 -34.33 -0.88
CA SER A 11 10.19 -33.97 0.52
C SER A 11 8.73 -33.59 0.75
N THR A 12 8.11 -34.18 1.77
CA THR A 12 6.77 -33.81 2.22
C THR A 12 6.90 -32.90 3.44
N VAL A 13 6.17 -31.77 3.43
CA VAL A 13 6.11 -30.83 4.52
C VAL A 13 4.66 -30.66 4.96
N ASP A 14 4.38 -30.96 6.22
CA ASP A 14 3.07 -30.71 6.84
C ASP A 14 3.03 -29.26 7.34
N THR A 15 1.99 -28.54 6.94
CA THR A 15 1.80 -27.11 7.31
C THR A 15 0.32 -26.76 7.31
N ASP A 16 -0.08 -25.77 8.09
CA ASP A 16 -1.47 -25.27 8.09
C ASP A 16 -1.79 -24.49 6.79
N ILE A 17 -0.82 -23.73 6.26
CA ILE A 17 -1.02 -22.85 5.11
C ILE A 17 0.15 -22.97 4.14
N VAL A 18 -0.18 -23.15 2.84
CA VAL A 18 0.77 -23.05 1.74
C VAL A 18 0.48 -21.76 0.97
N ILE A 19 1.49 -20.91 0.82
CA ILE A 19 1.43 -19.67 0.04
C ILE A 19 2.25 -19.85 -1.23
N VAL A 20 1.65 -19.58 -2.37
CA VAL A 20 2.31 -19.68 -3.68
C VAL A 20 2.73 -18.29 -4.15
N GLY A 21 4.03 -18.06 -4.20
CA GLY A 21 4.68 -16.82 -4.59
C GLY A 21 5.19 -15.99 -3.40
N ALA A 22 6.50 -15.69 -3.42
CA ALA A 22 7.20 -14.90 -2.42
C ALA A 22 7.32 -13.41 -2.84
N GLY A 23 6.28 -12.83 -3.42
CA GLY A 23 6.16 -11.38 -3.62
C GLY A 23 5.71 -10.68 -2.33
N GLY A 24 5.56 -9.34 -2.38
CA GLY A 24 5.10 -8.57 -1.22
C GLY A 24 3.82 -9.13 -0.59
N ALA A 25 2.81 -9.45 -1.39
CA ALA A 25 1.54 -10.01 -0.90
C ALA A 25 1.71 -11.38 -0.23
N GLY A 26 2.54 -12.26 -0.80
CA GLY A 26 2.77 -13.59 -0.23
C GLY A 26 3.52 -13.52 1.10
N MET A 27 4.54 -12.68 1.19
CA MET A 27 5.31 -12.52 2.43
C MET A 27 4.49 -11.85 3.54
N THR A 28 3.69 -10.83 3.22
CA THR A 28 2.79 -10.21 4.22
C THR A 28 1.72 -11.18 4.70
N ALA A 29 1.12 -11.96 3.80
CA ALA A 29 0.16 -13.00 4.19
C ALA A 29 0.81 -14.07 5.10
N ALA A 30 2.05 -14.44 4.82
CA ALA A 30 2.79 -15.39 5.63
C ALA A 30 3.06 -14.85 7.05
N LEU A 31 3.57 -13.62 7.15
CA LEU A 31 3.83 -12.96 8.43
C LEU A 31 2.56 -12.85 9.26
N THR A 32 1.45 -12.42 8.64
CA THR A 32 0.14 -12.33 9.31
C THR A 32 -0.35 -13.69 9.79
N ALA A 33 -0.30 -14.72 8.95
CA ALA A 33 -0.74 -16.05 9.34
C ALA A 33 0.08 -16.64 10.50
N THR A 34 1.39 -16.35 10.52
CA THR A 34 2.27 -16.81 11.61
C THR A 34 2.00 -16.04 12.91
N SER A 35 1.69 -14.74 12.85
CA SER A 35 1.28 -13.99 14.05
C SER A 35 0.02 -14.55 14.70
N GLU A 36 -0.84 -15.22 13.90
CA GLU A 36 -2.01 -15.97 14.36
C GLU A 36 -1.69 -17.43 14.78
N GLY A 37 -0.42 -17.77 14.90
CA GLY A 37 0.04 -19.08 15.37
C GLY A 37 -0.06 -20.22 14.35
N LYS A 38 -0.15 -19.89 13.03
CA LYS A 38 -0.20 -20.89 11.96
C LYS A 38 1.20 -21.25 11.47
N SER A 39 1.41 -22.51 11.14
CA SER A 39 2.57 -22.94 10.38
C SER A 39 2.38 -22.61 8.90
N VAL A 40 3.42 -22.04 8.27
CA VAL A 40 3.33 -21.56 6.88
C VAL A 40 4.53 -22.01 6.06
N VAL A 41 4.27 -22.40 4.81
CA VAL A 41 5.29 -22.61 3.79
C VAL A 41 5.03 -21.68 2.62
N ILE A 42 6.07 -21.01 2.13
CA ILE A 42 6.03 -20.21 0.91
C ILE A 42 6.73 -20.98 -0.20
N VAL A 43 6.05 -21.18 -1.33
CA VAL A 43 6.59 -21.80 -2.54
C VAL A 43 6.85 -20.70 -3.58
N GLU A 44 8.10 -20.57 -4.02
CA GLU A 44 8.53 -19.57 -5.01
C GLU A 44 9.18 -20.27 -6.20
N SER A 45 8.77 -19.89 -7.41
CA SER A 45 9.27 -20.48 -8.66
C SER A 45 10.61 -19.88 -9.14
N GLN A 46 10.98 -18.73 -8.59
CA GLN A 46 12.22 -18.04 -8.96
C GLN A 46 13.30 -18.25 -7.89
N PRO A 47 14.58 -18.17 -8.26
CA PRO A 47 15.68 -18.32 -7.31
C PRO A 47 15.82 -17.14 -6.32
N VAL A 48 15.01 -16.11 -6.49
CA VAL A 48 15.00 -14.92 -5.62
C VAL A 48 13.56 -14.50 -5.35
N VAL A 49 13.30 -14.03 -4.15
CA VAL A 49 11.98 -13.53 -3.74
C VAL A 49 11.67 -12.12 -4.27
N GLY A 50 10.44 -11.66 -4.11
CA GLY A 50 10.01 -10.29 -4.37
C GLY A 50 9.24 -10.11 -5.67
N GLY A 51 9.46 -10.93 -6.67
CA GLY A 51 8.74 -10.85 -7.97
C GLY A 51 8.75 -9.44 -8.56
N ASN A 52 7.56 -8.93 -8.93
CA ASN A 52 7.43 -7.54 -9.41
C ASN A 52 7.48 -6.51 -8.28
N SER A 53 7.20 -6.89 -7.03
CA SER A 53 7.20 -5.97 -5.89
C SER A 53 8.57 -5.37 -5.63
N VAL A 54 9.67 -6.13 -5.78
CA VAL A 54 11.04 -5.63 -5.61
C VAL A 54 11.42 -4.55 -6.64
N ARG A 55 10.72 -4.51 -7.77
CA ARG A 55 10.96 -3.56 -8.87
C ARG A 55 10.16 -2.26 -8.74
N ALA A 56 9.30 -2.14 -7.72
CA ALA A 56 8.51 -0.94 -7.49
C ALA A 56 9.43 0.23 -7.10
N THR A 57 9.47 1.27 -7.93
CA THR A 57 10.36 2.44 -7.75
C THR A 57 9.68 3.62 -7.07
N GLY A 58 8.36 3.63 -7.00
CA GLY A 58 7.56 4.69 -6.39
C GLY A 58 7.56 4.61 -4.87
N GLY A 59 6.40 4.71 -4.30
CA GLY A 59 6.08 4.55 -2.89
C GLY A 59 4.73 3.87 -2.74
N MET A 60 4.22 3.82 -1.54
CA MET A 60 2.92 3.28 -1.19
C MET A 60 1.93 4.42 -0.96
N ASN A 61 0.82 4.45 -1.69
CA ASN A 61 -0.25 5.42 -1.43
C ASN A 61 -1.07 4.99 -0.22
N ALA A 62 -1.19 5.91 0.74
CA ALA A 62 -2.05 5.73 1.90
C ALA A 62 -2.62 7.07 2.35
N GLY A 63 -3.87 7.09 2.77
CA GLY A 63 -4.55 8.28 3.29
C GLY A 63 -4.76 8.18 4.80
N LYS A 64 -4.79 9.31 5.49
CA LYS A 64 -5.02 9.38 6.95
C LYS A 64 -3.93 8.74 7.79
N THR A 65 -2.68 8.81 7.37
CA THR A 65 -1.55 8.30 8.14
C THR A 65 -0.99 9.34 9.12
N VAL A 66 -0.35 8.88 10.19
CA VAL A 66 0.39 9.75 11.13
C VAL A 66 1.46 10.57 10.41
N TYR A 67 2.09 9.99 9.40
CA TYR A 67 3.13 10.66 8.61
C TYR A 67 2.64 11.82 7.76
N GLN A 68 1.36 11.82 7.35
CA GLN A 68 0.76 12.98 6.71
C GLN A 68 0.61 14.13 7.71
N ASP A 69 0.16 13.86 8.93
CA ASP A 69 -0.03 14.86 9.98
C ASP A 69 1.31 15.47 10.45
N GLU A 70 2.36 14.66 10.56
CA GLU A 70 3.70 15.11 10.96
C GLU A 70 4.38 16.05 9.94
N ASN A 71 3.98 16.00 8.67
CA ASN A 71 4.61 16.80 7.61
C ASN A 71 4.06 18.24 7.47
N GLU A 72 3.11 18.68 8.28
CA GLU A 72 2.56 20.06 8.33
C GLU A 72 2.22 20.67 6.95
N PHE A 73 1.69 19.87 6.02
CA PHE A 73 1.31 20.37 4.70
C PHE A 73 0.03 21.20 4.78
N ALA A 74 -0.01 22.33 4.07
CA ALA A 74 -1.19 23.17 3.91
C ALA A 74 -1.60 23.21 2.43
N GLU A 75 -2.39 22.23 1.98
CA GLU A 75 -2.79 22.11 0.57
C GLU A 75 -4.31 21.94 0.44
N GLY A 76 -5.02 23.01 0.13
CA GLY A 76 -6.46 22.98 -0.16
C GLY A 76 -6.80 22.93 -1.65
N ALA A 77 -5.92 23.48 -2.50
CA ALA A 77 -6.18 23.63 -3.94
C ALA A 77 -6.41 22.29 -4.66
N GLY A 78 -5.79 21.21 -4.21
CA GLY A 78 -5.98 19.86 -4.75
C GLY A 78 -7.38 19.34 -4.47
N VAL A 79 -7.86 19.50 -3.25
CA VAL A 79 -9.22 19.10 -2.83
C VAL A 79 -10.29 19.82 -3.65
N GLU A 80 -10.18 21.16 -3.74
CA GLU A 80 -11.12 21.98 -4.50
C GLU A 80 -11.13 21.62 -5.98
N LYS A 81 -9.95 21.35 -6.57
CA LYS A 81 -9.83 20.90 -7.96
C LYS A 81 -10.50 19.55 -8.19
N THR A 82 -10.34 18.59 -7.27
CA THR A 82 -10.96 17.26 -7.37
C THR A 82 -12.48 17.37 -7.27
N LEU A 83 -13.00 18.13 -6.31
CA LEU A 83 -14.45 18.39 -6.18
C LEU A 83 -15.02 19.04 -7.44
N LYS A 84 -14.33 20.05 -8.00
CA LYS A 84 -14.72 20.68 -9.26
C LYS A 84 -14.73 19.67 -10.43
N THR A 85 -13.71 18.82 -10.51
CA THR A 85 -13.60 17.80 -11.56
C THR A 85 -14.74 16.80 -11.46
N ALA A 86 -15.10 16.36 -10.27
CA ALA A 86 -16.25 15.48 -10.02
C ALA A 86 -17.56 16.12 -10.56
N ALA A 87 -17.82 17.36 -10.19
CA ALA A 87 -19.03 18.08 -10.60
C ALA A 87 -19.10 18.32 -12.12
N GLU A 88 -17.98 18.66 -12.76
CA GLU A 88 -17.97 19.03 -14.19
C GLU A 88 -17.95 17.82 -15.14
N LYS A 89 -17.30 16.71 -14.73
CA LYS A 89 -17.02 15.60 -15.64
C LYS A 89 -17.73 14.30 -15.28
N TYR A 90 -18.24 14.19 -14.06
CA TYR A 90 -18.78 12.94 -13.53
C TYR A 90 -20.14 13.13 -12.84
N ALA A 91 -20.90 14.17 -13.22
CA ALA A 91 -22.21 14.47 -12.63
C ALA A 91 -23.21 13.31 -12.76
N ASP A 92 -23.08 12.48 -13.79
CA ASP A 92 -23.94 11.33 -14.04
C ASP A 92 -23.44 10.03 -13.37
N ASN A 93 -22.28 10.06 -12.66
CA ASN A 93 -21.76 8.92 -11.93
C ASN A 93 -22.17 8.99 -10.45
N GLU A 94 -23.09 8.14 -10.04
CA GLU A 94 -23.68 8.16 -8.70
C GLU A 94 -22.61 7.97 -7.58
N THR A 95 -21.67 7.06 -7.78
CA THR A 95 -20.58 6.81 -6.81
C THR A 95 -19.70 8.04 -6.63
N ILE A 96 -19.20 8.62 -7.73
CA ILE A 96 -18.35 9.81 -7.69
C ILE A 96 -19.09 11.00 -7.09
N THR A 97 -20.37 11.17 -7.41
CA THR A 97 -21.20 12.25 -6.87
C THR A 97 -21.43 12.11 -5.37
N ALA A 98 -21.68 10.89 -4.89
CA ALA A 98 -21.83 10.60 -3.47
C ALA A 98 -20.52 10.88 -2.70
N LEU A 99 -19.39 10.38 -3.19
CA LEU A 99 -18.07 10.65 -2.61
C LEU A 99 -17.75 12.15 -2.60
N ALA A 100 -17.98 12.86 -3.70
CA ALA A 100 -17.74 14.29 -3.78
C ALA A 100 -18.57 15.09 -2.78
N LYS A 101 -19.82 14.69 -2.51
CA LYS A 101 -20.66 15.30 -1.48
C LYS A 101 -20.06 15.11 -0.10
N THR A 102 -19.68 13.85 0.26
CA THR A 102 -19.06 13.55 1.57
C THR A 102 -17.75 14.32 1.76
N VAL A 103 -16.88 14.32 0.75
CA VAL A 103 -15.61 15.07 0.78
C VAL A 103 -15.84 16.57 0.93
N SER A 104 -16.86 17.13 0.26
CA SER A 104 -17.20 18.55 0.39
C SER A 104 -17.64 18.91 1.81
N GLU A 105 -18.43 18.04 2.47
CA GLU A 105 -18.85 18.23 3.85
C GLU A 105 -17.65 18.13 4.82
N GLN A 106 -16.77 17.14 4.64
CA GLN A 106 -15.53 16.95 5.42
C GLN A 106 -14.59 18.15 5.25
N TRP A 107 -14.40 18.63 4.03
CA TRP A 107 -13.55 19.78 3.73
C TRP A 107 -14.10 21.06 4.35
N ALA A 108 -15.40 21.31 4.27
CA ALA A 108 -16.03 22.45 4.88
C ALA A 108 -15.92 22.43 6.43
N GLU A 109 -15.97 21.25 7.05
CA GLU A 109 -15.77 21.10 8.49
C GLU A 109 -14.32 21.36 8.89
N TYR A 110 -13.36 20.78 8.18
CA TYR A 110 -11.94 21.00 8.40
C TYR A 110 -11.56 22.50 8.30
N GLN A 111 -12.12 23.23 7.33
CA GLN A 111 -11.83 24.65 7.14
C GLN A 111 -12.28 25.54 8.30
N LYS A 112 -13.21 25.10 9.16
CA LYS A 112 -13.65 25.86 10.35
C LYS A 112 -12.58 25.88 11.45
N ASN A 113 -11.82 24.81 11.58
CA ASN A 113 -10.74 24.68 12.56
C ASN A 113 -9.67 23.72 12.04
N PRO A 114 -8.79 24.16 11.13
CA PRO A 114 -7.78 23.31 10.53
C PRO A 114 -6.81 22.76 11.58
N THR A 115 -6.72 21.42 11.67
CA THR A 115 -5.78 20.72 12.56
C THR A 115 -5.21 19.51 11.81
N GLY A 116 -3.89 19.34 11.81
CA GLY A 116 -3.22 18.29 11.04
C GLY A 116 -3.37 18.49 9.54
N TYR A 117 -3.08 17.44 8.78
CA TYR A 117 -3.20 17.43 7.33
C TYR A 117 -4.59 16.95 6.89
N PHE A 118 -5.23 17.67 5.96
CA PHE A 118 -6.52 17.24 5.45
C PHE A 118 -6.36 16.10 4.46
N ASP A 119 -6.82 14.95 4.86
CA ASP A 119 -7.07 13.81 3.99
C ASP A 119 -8.22 12.96 4.56
N SER A 120 -8.85 12.14 3.74
CA SER A 120 -9.86 11.17 4.15
C SER A 120 -9.85 9.95 3.24
N VAL A 121 -10.43 8.86 3.74
CA VAL A 121 -10.66 7.66 2.94
C VAL A 121 -11.48 8.01 1.70
N GLU A 122 -12.56 8.78 1.86
CA GLU A 122 -13.46 9.17 0.78
C GLU A 122 -12.78 10.10 -0.23
N LEU A 123 -11.84 10.96 0.19
CA LEU A 123 -11.06 11.76 -0.75
C LEU A 123 -10.09 10.88 -1.56
N MET A 124 -9.48 9.86 -0.94
CA MET A 124 -8.65 8.89 -1.64
C MET A 124 -9.46 8.03 -2.61
N GLU A 125 -10.67 7.62 -2.22
CA GLU A 125 -11.61 6.92 -3.09
C GLU A 125 -12.03 7.80 -4.28
N LEU A 126 -12.38 9.06 -4.02
CA LEU A 126 -12.77 10.02 -5.06
C LEU A 126 -11.66 10.23 -6.09
N ASP A 127 -10.42 10.45 -5.64
CA ASP A 127 -9.25 10.58 -6.51
C ASP A 127 -9.04 9.29 -7.33
N THR A 128 -9.19 8.12 -6.71
CA THR A 128 -9.02 6.82 -7.35
C THR A 128 -10.10 6.57 -8.39
N MET A 129 -11.36 6.85 -8.08
CA MET A 129 -12.48 6.73 -9.01
C MET A 129 -12.33 7.67 -10.22
N ILE A 130 -11.94 8.94 -9.99
CA ILE A 130 -11.69 9.90 -11.06
C ILE A 130 -10.49 9.48 -11.92
N GLY A 131 -9.38 9.03 -11.27
CA GLY A 131 -8.20 8.54 -11.95
C GLY A 131 -8.48 7.33 -12.84
N GLY A 132 -9.35 6.44 -12.41
CA GLY A 132 -9.88 5.30 -13.17
C GLY A 132 -11.00 5.65 -14.13
N LYS A 133 -11.33 6.94 -14.32
CA LYS A 133 -12.38 7.44 -15.22
C LYS A 133 -13.79 6.93 -14.88
N GLY A 134 -14.03 6.60 -13.62
CA GLY A 134 -15.33 6.12 -13.13
C GLY A 134 -15.68 4.69 -13.52
N ILE A 135 -14.73 3.91 -14.03
CA ILE A 135 -14.94 2.50 -14.42
C ILE A 135 -14.40 1.48 -13.40
N ASN A 136 -13.79 1.97 -12.32
CA ASN A 136 -13.31 1.13 -11.22
C ASN A 136 -14.50 0.43 -10.55
N ASP A 137 -14.24 -0.75 -9.99
CA ASP A 137 -15.16 -1.37 -9.05
C ASP A 137 -15.12 -0.60 -7.71
N PRO A 138 -16.23 0.05 -7.29
CA PRO A 138 -16.24 0.86 -6.07
C PRO A 138 -15.91 0.07 -4.81
N ALA A 139 -16.32 -1.20 -4.71
CA ALA A 139 -16.07 -2.02 -3.53
C ALA A 139 -14.57 -2.36 -3.38
N LEU A 140 -13.86 -2.57 -4.50
CA LEU A 140 -12.42 -2.77 -4.48
C LEU A 140 -11.67 -1.48 -4.12
N VAL A 141 -12.16 -0.32 -4.60
CA VAL A 141 -11.59 1.00 -4.24
C VAL A 141 -11.77 1.28 -2.76
N GLU A 142 -12.96 1.05 -2.20
CA GLU A 142 -13.25 1.18 -0.78
C GLU A 142 -12.32 0.27 0.05
N THR A 143 -12.21 -1.00 -0.31
CA THR A 143 -11.32 -1.94 0.38
C THR A 143 -9.87 -1.47 0.40
N LEU A 144 -9.35 -0.97 -0.72
CA LEU A 144 -7.98 -0.44 -0.81
C LEU A 144 -7.81 0.80 0.06
N CYS A 145 -8.69 1.77 -0.07
CA CYS A 145 -8.53 3.08 0.56
C CYS A 145 -8.74 3.02 2.08
N SER A 146 -9.74 2.27 2.54
CA SER A 146 -10.05 2.14 3.97
C SER A 146 -8.97 1.39 4.77
N ASN A 147 -8.21 0.49 4.13
CA ASN A 147 -7.15 -0.27 4.80
C ASN A 147 -5.74 0.29 4.53
N SER A 148 -5.60 1.41 3.84
CA SER A 148 -4.30 1.91 3.41
C SER A 148 -3.44 2.44 4.55
N ALA A 149 -4.03 3.10 5.56
CA ALA A 149 -3.32 3.59 6.75
C ALA A 149 -2.84 2.41 7.61
N ASP A 150 -3.74 1.46 7.91
CA ASP A 150 -3.42 0.28 8.69
C ASP A 150 -2.27 -0.53 8.06
N ALA A 151 -2.16 -0.53 6.73
CA ALA A 151 -1.05 -1.18 6.05
C ALA A 151 0.29 -0.46 6.26
N ILE A 152 0.31 0.86 6.40
CA ILE A 152 1.51 1.63 6.78
C ILE A 152 1.90 1.33 8.23
N ASP A 153 0.93 1.33 9.14
CA ASP A 153 1.16 1.03 10.56
C ASP A 153 1.69 -0.41 10.74
N TRP A 154 1.10 -1.37 10.00
CA TRP A 154 1.57 -2.75 9.98
C TRP A 154 3.03 -2.88 9.49
N LEU A 155 3.42 -2.13 8.47
CA LEU A 155 4.80 -2.10 7.99
C LEU A 155 5.76 -1.57 9.07
N ASP A 156 5.37 -0.50 9.77
CA ASP A 156 6.17 0.08 10.86
C ASP A 156 6.37 -0.91 12.01
N GLU A 157 5.33 -1.66 12.38
CA GLU A 157 5.41 -2.73 13.39
C GLU A 157 6.41 -3.83 13.00
N HIS A 158 6.66 -3.99 11.70
CA HIS A 158 7.63 -4.94 11.15
C HIS A 158 8.99 -4.31 10.81
N GLY A 159 9.25 -3.07 11.28
CA GLY A 159 10.50 -2.36 11.06
C GLY A 159 10.69 -1.82 9.64
N ILE A 160 9.62 -1.66 8.89
CA ILE A 160 9.61 -1.17 7.51
C ILE A 160 8.96 0.21 7.47
N THR A 161 9.75 1.26 7.65
CA THR A 161 9.26 2.63 7.80
C THR A 161 9.25 3.40 6.49
N LEU A 162 8.09 3.94 6.13
CA LEU A 162 7.84 4.71 4.91
C LEU A 162 7.39 6.15 5.23
N HIS A 163 8.16 6.88 6.04
CA HIS A 163 7.74 8.15 6.65
C HIS A 163 7.82 9.38 5.73
N SER A 164 8.49 9.32 4.58
CA SER A 164 8.58 10.45 3.67
C SER A 164 7.34 10.52 2.78
N VAL A 165 6.50 11.53 3.00
CA VAL A 165 5.25 11.72 2.25
C VAL A 165 5.43 12.75 1.14
N SER A 166 5.00 12.41 -0.08
CA SER A 166 5.14 13.28 -1.25
C SER A 166 3.94 13.18 -2.19
N SER A 167 3.95 14.04 -3.22
CA SER A 167 2.92 14.07 -4.25
C SER A 167 3.04 12.90 -5.21
N PHE A 168 1.89 12.42 -5.69
CA PHE A 168 1.78 11.45 -6.76
C PHE A 168 0.83 11.99 -7.86
N GLY A 169 1.09 11.64 -9.11
CA GLY A 169 0.25 12.08 -10.23
C GLY A 169 -1.18 11.56 -10.10
N GLY A 170 -2.15 12.48 -10.07
CA GLY A 170 -3.57 12.16 -9.95
C GLY A 170 -4.16 12.26 -8.53
N ALA A 171 -3.34 12.29 -7.49
CA ALA A 171 -3.80 12.54 -6.14
C ALA A 171 -4.02 14.04 -5.90
N SER A 172 -5.10 14.37 -5.19
CA SER A 172 -5.44 15.75 -4.80
C SER A 172 -4.54 16.28 -3.69
N VAL A 173 -4.02 15.38 -2.85
CA VAL A 173 -3.17 15.64 -1.70
C VAL A 173 -1.97 14.68 -1.69
N LYS A 174 -0.98 14.95 -0.85
CA LYS A 174 0.22 14.10 -0.74
C LYS A 174 -0.11 12.81 0.00
N ARG A 175 0.13 11.66 -0.65
CA ARG A 175 -0.17 10.33 -0.11
C ARG A 175 0.89 9.30 -0.36
N ILE A 176 1.92 9.60 -1.19
CA ILE A 176 2.92 8.59 -1.50
C ILE A 176 3.96 8.51 -0.39
N HIS A 177 3.93 7.41 0.33
CA HIS A 177 4.85 7.09 1.42
C HIS A 177 6.08 6.40 0.87
N ARG A 178 7.26 6.90 1.21
CA ARG A 178 8.55 6.41 0.71
C ARG A 178 9.54 6.20 1.84
N PRO A 179 10.43 5.21 1.68
CA PRO A 179 11.57 5.09 2.57
C PRO A 179 12.62 6.16 2.22
N VAL A 180 13.48 6.47 3.19
CA VAL A 180 14.67 7.30 2.98
C VAL A 180 15.93 6.53 3.37
N ASP A 181 17.04 6.86 2.71
CA ASP A 181 18.36 6.36 3.10
C ASP A 181 18.94 7.13 4.31
N ALA A 182 20.16 6.76 4.72
CA ALA A 182 20.85 7.39 5.85
C ALA A 182 21.15 8.89 5.64
N GLU A 183 21.17 9.35 4.40
CA GLU A 183 21.36 10.74 3.99
C GLU A 183 20.04 11.51 3.90
N GLY A 184 18.88 10.85 4.17
CA GLY A 184 17.55 11.44 4.11
C GLY A 184 16.96 11.55 2.68
N LYS A 185 17.57 10.88 1.69
CA LYS A 185 17.10 10.85 0.33
C LYS A 185 16.11 9.70 0.12
N THR A 186 15.01 9.97 -0.56
CA THR A 186 14.02 8.94 -0.89
C THR A 186 14.59 7.88 -1.83
N VAL A 187 14.32 6.61 -1.51
CA VAL A 187 14.73 5.45 -2.30
C VAL A 187 13.53 4.67 -2.83
N SER A 188 13.76 3.67 -3.66
CA SER A 188 12.69 2.82 -4.22
C SER A 188 12.04 1.97 -3.13
N VAL A 189 10.71 2.00 -3.04
CA VAL A 189 9.97 1.25 -2.02
C VAL A 189 10.19 -0.25 -2.12
N GLY A 190 10.19 -0.80 -3.33
CA GLY A 190 10.34 -2.26 -3.53
C GLY A 190 11.70 -2.79 -3.10
N SER A 191 12.78 -2.11 -3.50
CA SER A 191 14.14 -2.52 -3.12
C SER A 191 14.45 -2.31 -1.63
N TYR A 192 13.68 -1.48 -0.94
CA TYR A 192 13.77 -1.29 0.51
C TYR A 192 12.91 -2.30 1.28
N MET A 193 11.64 -2.43 0.91
CA MET A 193 10.65 -3.20 1.65
C MET A 193 10.85 -4.73 1.50
N ILE A 194 11.14 -5.21 0.29
CA ILE A 194 11.20 -6.64 0.02
C ILE A 194 12.28 -7.37 0.82
N PRO A 195 13.54 -6.89 0.89
CA PRO A 195 14.55 -7.54 1.73
C PRO A 195 14.19 -7.57 3.21
N LEU A 196 13.50 -6.54 3.72
CA LEU A 196 13.07 -6.50 5.11
C LEU A 196 11.90 -7.45 5.39
N LEU A 197 10.97 -7.61 4.44
CA LEU A 197 9.92 -8.64 4.52
C LEU A 197 10.52 -10.05 4.49
N GLU A 198 11.50 -10.30 3.62
CA GLU A 198 12.25 -11.57 3.57
C GLU A 198 12.93 -11.87 4.90
N GLU A 199 13.67 -10.91 5.45
CA GLU A 199 14.33 -11.03 6.76
C GLU A 199 13.33 -11.34 7.89
N ASN A 200 12.15 -10.69 7.89
CA ASN A 200 11.11 -10.96 8.86
C ASN A 200 10.54 -12.39 8.69
N CYS A 201 10.36 -12.84 7.45
CA CYS A 201 9.96 -14.22 7.18
C CYS A 201 11.02 -15.22 7.68
N GLU A 202 12.30 -15.00 7.40
CA GLU A 202 13.39 -15.88 7.83
C GLU A 202 13.49 -16.02 9.36
N LYS A 203 13.29 -14.93 10.11
CA LYS A 203 13.25 -14.94 11.58
C LYS A 203 12.17 -15.86 12.16
N LEU A 204 11.10 -16.08 11.43
CA LEU A 204 9.97 -16.93 11.83
C LEU A 204 10.09 -18.37 11.31
N ALA A 205 11.27 -18.78 10.85
CA ALA A 205 11.60 -20.12 10.36
C ALA A 205 10.73 -20.58 9.17
N PHE A 206 10.40 -19.67 8.26
CA PHE A 206 9.75 -20.02 7.00
C PHE A 206 10.64 -20.91 6.12
N ARG A 207 10.02 -21.82 5.39
CA ARG A 207 10.69 -22.54 4.30
C ARG A 207 10.30 -21.92 2.97
N PHE A 208 11.30 -21.43 2.25
CA PHE A 208 11.18 -21.17 0.82
C PHE A 208 11.50 -22.48 0.08
N CYS A 209 10.61 -22.93 -0.76
CA CYS A 209 10.77 -24.14 -1.57
C CYS A 209 10.68 -23.76 -3.05
#